data_8de71ecae6d158a55fd8f3ba3844a7f4
#
_entry.id   8de71ecae6d158a55fd8f3ba3844a7f4
#
_cell.length_a   1.000
_cell.length_b   1.000
_cell.length_c   1.000
_cell.angle_alpha   90.00
_cell.angle_beta   90.00
_cell.angle_gamma   90.00
#
_symmetry.space_group_name_H-M   'P 1'
#
loop_
_entity.id
_entity.type
_entity.pdbx_description
1 polymer ?
#
loop_
_entity_poly.entity_id
_entity_poly.type
_entity_poly.pdbx_seq_one_letter_code
_entity_poly.pdbx_strand_id
1 'polypeptide(L)'
;FYIDACRFEENAFFIQQREPGQQEKSIPQIVREIFDLADGCTMSAKKDGLANMGGFLASRDDELIETIKQRLILIEGFPTYGGLAGRDLEAVARGLWEVMDPEYLRFRVSQVGAFGERMAELGLPIIQPVGGHAVYIDARSFLTHIPQSEIPAQALVVALYRGGGVRGVEVGSVMFGRKDPETGEDVYPELDLVRLAVPRRVYTNTHLRYVCDVLEVIRDEPERVKGLNMVYEAPVLRHFTARFEEIEVGVGVGQPS
;
A
#
# COMPACT_ATOMS: atom_id res chain seq x y z
N PHE A 1 -3.70 -6.72 22.86
CA PHE A 1 -3.99 -6.04 21.60
C PHE A 1 -2.77 -5.24 21.13
N TYR A 2 -2.29 -5.49 19.89
CA TYR A 2 -1.12 -4.81 19.31
C TYR A 2 -1.51 -4.03 18.07
N ILE A 3 -0.93 -2.84 17.92
CA ILE A 3 -1.19 -1.93 16.78
C ILE A 3 -0.03 -2.01 15.78
N ASP A 4 -0.32 -2.19 14.50
CA ASP A 4 0.60 -1.77 13.43
C ASP A 4 0.54 -0.24 13.30
N ALA A 5 1.52 0.41 13.89
CA ALA A 5 1.57 1.86 14.02
C ALA A 5 2.17 2.59 12.80
N CYS A 6 2.31 1.91 11.67
CA CYS A 6 2.99 2.48 10.50
C CYS A 6 2.37 3.78 9.98
N ARG A 7 1.09 4.07 10.32
CA ARG A 7 0.37 5.28 9.89
C ARG A 7 -0.55 5.81 10.98
N PHE A 8 -0.04 5.83 12.20
CA PHE A 8 -0.77 6.26 13.38
C PHE A 8 -1.26 7.71 13.30
N GLU A 9 -0.46 8.59 12.71
CA GLU A 9 -0.75 10.01 12.61
C GLU A 9 -1.85 10.31 11.59
N GLU A 10 -1.88 9.60 10.44
CA GLU A 10 -2.95 9.71 9.45
C GLU A 10 -4.28 9.27 10.07
N ASN A 11 -4.27 8.17 10.85
CA ASN A 11 -5.46 7.69 11.57
C ASN A 11 -5.92 8.73 12.61
N ALA A 12 -5.01 9.28 13.40
CA ALA A 12 -5.33 10.32 14.38
C ALA A 12 -5.93 11.57 13.72
N PHE A 13 -5.40 11.95 12.55
CA PHE A 13 -5.95 13.07 11.77
C PHE A 13 -7.38 12.76 11.26
N PHE A 14 -7.64 11.56 10.75
CA PHE A 14 -8.99 11.16 10.34
C PHE A 14 -9.96 11.10 11.52
N ILE A 15 -9.53 10.61 12.67
CA ILE A 15 -10.34 10.62 13.90
C ILE A 15 -10.70 12.06 14.26
N GLN A 16 -9.71 12.97 14.28
CA GLN A 16 -9.98 14.38 14.56
C GLN A 16 -11.01 14.98 13.61
N GLN A 17 -10.94 14.64 12.31
CA GLN A 17 -11.82 15.22 11.29
C GLN A 17 -13.23 14.60 11.28
N ARG A 18 -13.37 13.33 11.62
CA ARG A 18 -14.58 12.54 11.32
C ARG A 18 -15.34 12.07 12.55
N GLU A 19 -14.66 11.88 13.70
CA GLU A 19 -15.28 11.31 14.87
C GLU A 19 -15.90 12.38 15.77
N PRO A 20 -17.17 12.23 16.20
CA PRO A 20 -17.82 13.19 17.08
C PRO A 20 -17.04 13.42 18.39
N GLY A 21 -16.85 14.68 18.77
CA GLY A 21 -16.18 15.06 20.00
C GLY A 21 -14.65 15.00 19.98
N GLN A 22 -14.03 14.71 18.81
CA GLN A 22 -12.59 14.64 18.68
C GLN A 22 -11.97 15.91 18.04
N GLN A 23 -12.80 16.81 17.50
CA GLN A 23 -12.35 17.97 16.70
C GLN A 23 -11.48 18.96 17.49
N GLU A 24 -11.74 19.10 18.79
CA GLU A 24 -11.02 20.03 19.68
C GLU A 24 -9.72 19.44 20.25
N LYS A 25 -9.48 18.14 20.07
CA LYS A 25 -8.27 17.47 20.54
C LYS A 25 -7.11 17.71 19.59
N SER A 26 -5.91 17.87 20.14
CA SER A 26 -4.71 17.89 19.32
C SER A 26 -4.37 16.47 18.82
N ILE A 27 -3.64 16.38 17.70
CA ILE A 27 -3.18 15.10 17.15
C ILE A 27 -2.42 14.27 18.19
N PRO A 28 -1.45 14.83 18.95
CA PRO A 28 -0.76 14.09 20.01
C PRO A 28 -1.70 13.53 21.10
N GLN A 29 -2.78 14.26 21.44
CA GLN A 29 -3.77 13.73 22.41
C GLN A 29 -4.51 12.51 21.87
N ILE A 30 -4.99 12.58 20.63
CA ILE A 30 -5.67 11.44 19.99
C ILE A 30 -4.72 10.26 19.84
N VAL A 31 -3.48 10.49 19.40
CA VAL A 31 -2.44 9.46 19.34
C VAL A 31 -2.24 8.80 20.70
N ARG A 32 -2.15 9.59 21.76
CA ARG A 32 -1.99 9.06 23.12
C ARG A 32 -3.18 8.16 23.52
N GLU A 33 -4.40 8.61 23.26
CA GLU A 33 -5.61 7.83 23.55
C GLU A 33 -5.64 6.49 22.79
N ILE A 34 -5.23 6.46 21.51
CA ILE A 34 -5.13 5.23 20.72
C ILE A 34 -4.14 4.26 21.36
N PHE A 35 -2.93 4.73 21.69
CA PHE A 35 -1.89 3.87 22.24
C PHE A 35 -2.12 3.46 23.69
N ASP A 36 -2.90 4.22 24.46
CA ASP A 36 -3.29 3.83 25.82
C ASP A 36 -4.24 2.61 25.86
N LEU A 37 -4.93 2.31 24.75
CA LEU A 37 -5.77 1.12 24.58
C LEU A 37 -4.98 -0.12 24.18
N ALA A 38 -3.71 0.01 23.81
CA ALA A 38 -2.90 -1.08 23.27
C ALA A 38 -1.93 -1.65 24.30
N ASP A 39 -1.68 -2.96 24.21
CA ASP A 39 -0.62 -3.65 24.95
C ASP A 39 0.76 -3.43 24.33
N GLY A 40 0.79 -3.02 23.07
CA GLY A 40 2.03 -2.71 22.36
C GLY A 40 1.79 -2.32 20.90
N CYS A 41 2.89 -2.06 20.22
CA CYS A 41 2.85 -1.71 18.80
C CYS A 41 4.12 -2.13 18.05
N THR A 42 3.99 -2.24 16.73
CA THR A 42 5.09 -2.31 15.79
C THR A 42 5.06 -1.11 14.86
N MET A 43 6.22 -0.63 14.44
CA MET A 43 6.29 0.47 13.48
C MET A 43 7.44 0.28 12.50
N SER A 44 7.14 0.51 11.23
CA SER A 44 8.14 0.68 10.19
C SER A 44 8.37 2.18 9.97
N ALA A 45 9.46 2.70 10.53
CA ALA A 45 9.74 4.14 10.55
C ALA A 45 10.03 4.76 9.18
N LYS A 46 10.41 3.95 8.19
CA LYS A 46 10.55 4.39 6.78
C LYS A 46 9.24 4.84 6.14
N LYS A 47 8.10 4.57 6.79
CA LYS A 47 6.80 5.10 6.40
C LYS A 47 6.56 6.43 7.12
N ASP A 48 5.82 6.45 8.19
CA ASP A 48 5.41 7.68 8.87
C ASP A 48 6.45 8.25 9.85
N GLY A 49 7.47 7.48 10.19
CA GLY A 49 8.61 8.02 10.94
C GLY A 49 9.50 9.01 10.18
N LEU A 50 9.20 9.33 8.90
CA LEU A 50 9.98 10.20 8.01
C LEU A 50 11.46 9.86 7.97
N ALA A 51 11.83 8.62 8.26
CA ALA A 51 13.20 8.12 8.23
C ALA A 51 13.46 7.26 6.99
N ASN A 52 14.73 7.10 6.61
CA ASN A 52 15.11 6.26 5.47
C ASN A 52 14.89 4.78 5.75
N MET A 53 15.09 4.36 6.98
CA MET A 53 15.04 2.96 7.42
C MET A 53 14.69 2.86 8.90
N GLY A 54 14.61 1.64 9.37
CA GLY A 54 14.38 1.34 10.77
C GLY A 54 12.90 1.20 11.13
N GLY A 55 12.73 0.94 12.38
CA GLY A 55 11.44 0.72 13.01
C GLY A 55 11.63 0.33 14.46
N PHE A 56 10.56 0.05 15.15
CA PHE A 56 10.62 -0.41 16.52
C PHE A 56 9.42 -1.30 16.85
N LEU A 57 9.58 -2.06 17.90
CA LEU A 57 8.51 -2.73 18.61
C LEU A 57 8.51 -2.20 20.06
N ALA A 58 7.33 -1.90 20.55
CA ALA A 58 7.11 -1.55 21.95
C ALA A 58 6.02 -2.44 22.54
N SER A 59 6.19 -2.85 23.79
CA SER A 59 5.22 -3.68 24.50
C SER A 59 5.19 -3.32 25.99
N ARG A 60 4.03 -3.57 26.60
CA ARG A 60 3.85 -3.51 28.06
C ARG A 60 4.15 -4.87 28.74
N ASP A 61 4.41 -5.90 27.95
CA ASP A 61 4.76 -7.25 28.39
C ASP A 61 6.29 -7.38 28.45
N ASP A 62 6.83 -7.36 29.69
CA ASP A 62 8.26 -7.42 29.95
C ASP A 62 8.87 -8.78 29.55
N GLU A 63 8.16 -9.89 29.73
CA GLU A 63 8.64 -11.22 29.37
C GLU A 63 8.79 -11.37 27.84
N LEU A 64 7.78 -10.88 27.11
CA LEU A 64 7.85 -10.82 25.66
C LEU A 64 9.01 -9.95 25.17
N ILE A 65 9.22 -8.78 25.79
CA ILE A 65 10.31 -7.88 25.44
C ILE A 65 11.69 -8.54 25.65
N GLU A 66 11.90 -9.24 26.74
CA GLU A 66 13.16 -9.95 26.98
C GLU A 66 13.39 -11.05 25.93
N THR A 67 12.34 -11.77 25.54
CA THR A 67 12.44 -12.77 24.46
C THR A 67 12.78 -12.13 23.13
N ILE A 68 12.18 -10.99 22.80
CA ILE A 68 12.42 -10.25 21.56
C ILE A 68 13.85 -9.69 21.53
N LYS A 69 14.37 -9.15 22.63
CA LYS A 69 15.75 -8.65 22.72
C LYS A 69 16.78 -9.74 22.38
N GLN A 70 16.57 -10.96 22.88
CA GLN A 70 17.44 -12.08 22.55
C GLN A 70 17.42 -12.42 21.06
N ARG A 71 16.24 -12.46 20.44
CA ARG A 71 16.09 -12.68 19.00
C ARG A 71 16.69 -11.54 18.18
N LEU A 72 16.53 -10.30 18.63
CA LEU A 72 17.09 -9.12 17.96
C LEU A 72 18.62 -9.19 17.88
N ILE A 73 19.29 -9.63 18.95
CA ILE A 73 20.74 -9.81 18.98
C ILE A 73 21.20 -10.81 17.90
N LEU A 74 20.41 -11.86 17.65
CA LEU A 74 20.76 -12.90 16.68
C LEU A 74 20.51 -12.47 15.23
N ILE A 75 19.55 -11.60 14.99
CA ILE A 75 19.03 -11.31 13.64
C ILE A 75 19.53 -9.96 13.12
N GLU A 76 19.52 -8.91 13.96
CA GLU A 76 19.75 -7.53 13.55
C GLU A 76 20.92 -6.85 14.28
N GLY A 77 20.94 -6.88 15.61
CA GLY A 77 21.94 -6.20 16.41
C GLY A 77 21.55 -6.03 17.87
N PHE A 78 22.38 -5.28 18.63
CA PHE A 78 22.13 -5.09 20.04
C PHE A 78 20.87 -4.25 20.32
N PRO A 79 20.15 -4.52 21.44
CA PRO A 79 18.92 -3.80 21.80
C PRO A 79 19.10 -2.29 21.98
N THR A 80 20.33 -1.80 22.17
CA THR A 80 20.63 -0.38 22.32
C THR A 80 20.48 0.43 21.05
N TYR A 81 20.65 -0.20 19.88
CA TYR A 81 20.57 0.48 18.58
C TYR A 81 19.84 -0.34 17.49
N GLY A 82 19.52 -1.63 17.73
CA GLY A 82 18.79 -2.47 16.80
C GLY A 82 19.41 -2.58 15.39
N GLY A 83 20.74 -2.52 15.29
CA GLY A 83 21.46 -2.49 14.01
C GLY A 83 21.44 -1.13 13.28
N LEU A 84 20.86 -0.08 13.87
CA LEU A 84 20.77 1.25 13.27
C LEU A 84 21.94 2.14 13.67
N ALA A 85 22.40 3.01 12.77
CA ALA A 85 23.32 4.06 13.12
C ALA A 85 22.66 5.15 13.98
N GLY A 86 23.42 5.84 14.81
CA GLY A 86 22.88 6.88 15.70
C GLY A 86 22.11 7.97 14.96
N ARG A 87 22.56 8.36 13.76
CA ARG A 87 21.83 9.33 12.89
C ARG A 87 20.45 8.82 12.45
N ASP A 88 20.29 7.51 12.26
CA ASP A 88 19.00 6.93 11.85
C ASP A 88 18.04 6.89 13.05
N LEU A 89 18.55 6.61 14.25
CA LEU A 89 17.78 6.71 15.49
C LEU A 89 17.30 8.15 15.74
N GLU A 90 18.19 9.13 15.56
CA GLU A 90 17.85 10.55 15.67
C GLU A 90 16.80 10.95 14.63
N ALA A 91 16.96 10.49 13.38
CA ALA A 91 15.98 10.75 12.32
C ALA A 91 14.60 10.18 12.66
N VAL A 92 14.53 8.94 13.20
CA VAL A 92 13.28 8.34 13.66
C VAL A 92 12.67 9.16 14.81
N ALA A 93 13.46 9.49 15.82
CA ALA A 93 12.99 10.27 16.97
C ALA A 93 12.44 11.63 16.54
N ARG A 94 13.13 12.34 15.64
CA ARG A 94 12.67 13.61 15.08
C ARG A 94 11.42 13.46 14.23
N GLY A 95 11.42 12.46 13.35
CA GLY A 95 10.31 12.19 12.43
C GLY A 95 9.00 11.90 13.16
N LEU A 96 9.04 11.16 14.26
CA LEU A 96 7.84 10.85 15.07
C LEU A 96 7.15 12.11 15.63
N TRP A 97 7.90 13.18 15.90
CA TRP A 97 7.33 14.47 16.28
C TRP A 97 6.82 15.26 15.08
N GLU A 98 7.59 15.30 13.99
CA GLU A 98 7.24 16.06 12.79
C GLU A 98 5.97 15.57 12.10
N VAL A 99 5.71 14.26 12.10
CA VAL A 99 4.50 13.71 11.46
C VAL A 99 3.21 14.07 12.18
N MET A 100 3.28 14.50 13.44
CA MET A 100 2.11 14.94 14.20
C MET A 100 1.77 16.43 13.99
N ASP A 101 2.53 17.15 13.17
CA ASP A 101 2.23 18.53 12.82
C ASP A 101 0.92 18.62 12.01
N PRO A 102 -0.09 19.40 12.45
CA PRO A 102 -1.39 19.47 11.78
C PRO A 102 -1.32 20.03 10.35
N GLU A 103 -0.39 20.97 10.06
CA GLU A 103 -0.22 21.53 8.72
C GLU A 103 0.37 20.48 7.76
N TYR A 104 1.35 19.71 8.25
CA TYR A 104 1.89 18.59 7.51
C TYR A 104 0.80 17.57 7.17
N LEU A 105 -0.01 17.16 8.15
CA LEU A 105 -1.08 16.19 7.96
C LEU A 105 -2.17 16.70 7.00
N ARG A 106 -2.55 17.98 7.15
CA ARG A 106 -3.50 18.62 6.22
C ARG A 106 -2.98 18.58 4.79
N PHE A 107 -1.74 18.99 4.56
CA PHE A 107 -1.12 18.92 3.23
C PHE A 107 -1.07 17.49 2.70
N ARG A 108 -0.63 16.56 3.53
CA ARG A 108 -0.45 15.16 3.18
C ARG A 108 -1.77 14.49 2.76
N VAL A 109 -2.78 14.62 3.60
CA VAL A 109 -4.09 13.98 3.37
C VAL A 109 -4.83 14.65 2.22
N SER A 110 -4.79 16.00 2.12
CA SER A 110 -5.44 16.70 1.01
C SER A 110 -4.79 16.40 -0.34
N GLN A 111 -3.48 16.17 -0.40
CA GLN A 111 -2.80 15.78 -1.63
C GLN A 111 -3.31 14.44 -2.17
N VAL A 112 -3.46 13.45 -1.28
CA VAL A 112 -3.98 12.13 -1.67
C VAL A 112 -5.48 12.19 -1.97
N GLY A 113 -6.22 12.99 -1.20
CA GLY A 113 -7.64 13.26 -1.45
C GLY A 113 -7.87 13.82 -2.85
N ALA A 114 -7.19 14.92 -3.20
CA ALA A 114 -7.28 15.54 -4.52
C ALA A 114 -6.87 14.60 -5.67
N PHE A 115 -5.90 13.71 -5.42
CA PHE A 115 -5.52 12.68 -6.38
C PHE A 115 -6.64 11.68 -6.63
N GLY A 116 -7.28 11.20 -5.56
CA GLY A 116 -8.42 10.29 -5.68
C GLY A 116 -9.67 10.97 -6.27
N GLU A 117 -9.96 12.21 -5.89
CA GLU A 117 -11.05 13.01 -6.47
C GLU A 117 -10.88 13.15 -7.99
N ARG A 118 -9.66 13.47 -8.43
CA ARG A 118 -9.36 13.56 -9.87
C ARG A 118 -9.57 12.23 -10.59
N MET A 119 -9.18 11.10 -9.99
CA MET A 119 -9.46 9.78 -10.56
C MET A 119 -10.96 9.51 -10.66
N ALA A 120 -11.72 9.84 -9.63
CA ALA A 120 -13.17 9.68 -9.63
C ALA A 120 -13.86 10.55 -10.70
N GLU A 121 -13.42 11.81 -10.89
CA GLU A 121 -13.89 12.70 -11.96
C GLU A 121 -13.64 12.11 -13.36
N LEU A 122 -12.54 11.40 -13.54
CA LEU A 122 -12.22 10.67 -14.77
C LEU A 122 -13.04 9.37 -14.94
N GLY A 123 -13.90 9.04 -13.98
CA GLY A 123 -14.71 7.82 -14.02
C GLY A 123 -13.91 6.54 -13.72
N LEU A 124 -12.74 6.66 -13.11
CA LEU A 124 -11.94 5.50 -12.74
C LEU A 124 -12.53 4.79 -11.51
N PRO A 125 -12.62 3.47 -11.52
CA PRO A 125 -13.19 2.69 -10.40
C PRO A 125 -12.20 2.63 -9.24
N ILE A 126 -12.30 3.55 -8.30
CA ILE A 126 -11.46 3.61 -7.10
C ILE A 126 -12.23 3.24 -5.84
N ILE A 127 -11.51 2.73 -4.85
CA ILE A 127 -12.06 2.49 -3.52
C ILE A 127 -12.27 3.82 -2.78
N GLN A 128 -13.44 4.00 -2.23
CA GLN A 128 -13.81 5.19 -1.45
C GLN A 128 -14.29 4.80 -0.04
N PRO A 129 -14.09 5.69 0.95
CA PRO A 129 -13.39 6.97 0.86
C PRO A 129 -11.88 6.82 0.66
N VAL A 130 -11.27 7.81 0.01
CA VAL A 130 -9.81 7.82 -0.20
C VAL A 130 -9.08 7.94 1.13
N GLY A 131 -8.00 7.18 1.29
CA GLY A 131 -7.16 7.19 2.48
C GLY A 131 -6.10 8.30 2.48
N GLY A 132 -5.18 8.26 3.46
CA GLY A 132 -4.15 9.29 3.62
C GLY A 132 -2.85 9.03 2.84
N HIS A 133 -2.65 7.84 2.26
CA HIS A 133 -1.33 7.47 1.72
C HIS A 133 -1.36 6.78 0.34
N ALA A 134 -2.52 6.39 -0.13
CA ALA A 134 -2.66 5.69 -1.41
C ALA A 134 -4.08 5.83 -1.96
N VAL A 135 -4.20 5.70 -3.29
CA VAL A 135 -5.46 5.45 -3.97
C VAL A 135 -5.45 4.01 -4.48
N TYR A 136 -6.56 3.31 -4.34
CA TYR A 136 -6.73 1.93 -4.79
C TYR A 136 -7.71 1.89 -5.95
N ILE A 137 -7.28 1.30 -7.07
CA ILE A 137 -8.11 1.11 -8.27
C ILE A 137 -8.62 -0.33 -8.25
N ASP A 138 -9.92 -0.52 -8.45
CA ASP A 138 -10.49 -1.85 -8.71
C ASP A 138 -10.19 -2.25 -10.15
N ALA A 139 -9.21 -3.15 -10.30
CA ALA A 139 -8.74 -3.56 -11.61
C ALA A 139 -9.74 -4.42 -12.38
N ARG A 140 -10.62 -5.14 -11.70
CA ARG A 140 -11.68 -5.94 -12.34
C ARG A 140 -12.74 -5.05 -12.97
N SER A 141 -13.08 -3.96 -12.30
CA SER A 141 -13.99 -2.95 -12.84
C SER A 141 -13.33 -2.07 -13.91
N PHE A 142 -12.01 -1.94 -13.88
CA PHE A 142 -11.24 -1.17 -14.86
C PHE A 142 -10.99 -1.96 -16.16
N LEU A 143 -10.61 -3.24 -16.06
CA LEU A 143 -10.27 -4.14 -17.18
C LEU A 143 -11.28 -5.29 -17.27
N THR A 144 -12.52 -4.96 -17.56
CA THR A 144 -13.66 -5.91 -17.54
C THR A 144 -13.52 -7.07 -18.52
N HIS A 145 -12.67 -6.95 -19.54
CA HIS A 145 -12.38 -7.98 -20.53
C HIS A 145 -11.35 -9.02 -20.04
N ILE A 146 -10.64 -8.75 -18.93
CA ILE A 146 -9.65 -9.66 -18.35
C ILE A 146 -10.28 -10.39 -17.16
N PRO A 147 -10.48 -11.72 -17.23
CA PRO A 147 -10.99 -12.49 -16.12
C PRO A 147 -9.98 -12.53 -14.95
N GLN A 148 -10.45 -12.76 -13.75
CA GLN A 148 -9.58 -12.75 -12.56
C GLN A 148 -8.47 -13.81 -12.61
N SER A 149 -8.70 -14.93 -13.31
CA SER A 149 -7.69 -15.96 -13.57
C SER A 149 -6.50 -15.46 -14.40
N GLU A 150 -6.66 -14.36 -15.12
CA GLU A 150 -5.63 -13.71 -15.93
C GLU A 150 -5.04 -12.45 -15.26
N ILE A 151 -5.28 -12.31 -13.96
CA ILE A 151 -4.63 -11.38 -13.04
C ILE A 151 -4.73 -9.90 -13.49
N PRO A 152 -5.96 -9.32 -13.60
CA PRO A 152 -6.17 -7.96 -14.12
C PRO A 152 -5.43 -6.88 -13.35
N ALA A 153 -5.27 -7.00 -12.01
CA ALA A 153 -4.53 -5.99 -11.23
C ALA A 153 -3.04 -5.96 -11.58
N GLN A 154 -2.41 -7.11 -11.78
CA GLN A 154 -1.02 -7.15 -12.23
C GLN A 154 -0.89 -6.69 -13.68
N ALA A 155 -1.84 -7.02 -14.54
CA ALA A 155 -1.88 -6.54 -15.93
C ALA A 155 -1.95 -5.00 -15.98
N LEU A 156 -2.77 -4.37 -15.14
CA LEU A 156 -2.85 -2.92 -15.03
C LEU A 156 -1.55 -2.32 -14.48
N VAL A 157 -0.89 -2.95 -13.50
CA VAL A 157 0.43 -2.51 -13.00
C VAL A 157 1.47 -2.52 -14.13
N VAL A 158 1.49 -3.55 -14.96
CA VAL A 158 2.41 -3.65 -16.11
C VAL A 158 2.10 -2.59 -17.16
N ALA A 159 0.82 -2.38 -17.48
CA ALA A 159 0.39 -1.35 -18.43
C ALA A 159 0.77 0.06 -17.97
N LEU A 160 0.57 0.40 -16.70
CA LEU A 160 0.99 1.67 -16.10
C LEU A 160 2.50 1.89 -16.20
N TYR A 161 3.29 0.84 -15.95
CA TYR A 161 4.74 0.94 -16.02
C TYR A 161 5.24 1.12 -17.46
N ARG A 162 4.71 0.33 -18.39
CA ARG A 162 5.08 0.42 -19.81
C ARG A 162 4.62 1.72 -20.48
N GLY A 163 3.38 2.13 -20.18
CA GLY A 163 2.77 3.32 -20.78
C GLY A 163 3.29 4.65 -20.25
N GLY A 164 3.65 4.70 -18.96
CA GLY A 164 3.99 5.97 -18.32
C GLY A 164 5.12 5.91 -17.28
N GLY A 165 5.83 4.78 -17.13
CA GLY A 165 6.84 4.64 -16.07
C GLY A 165 6.24 4.70 -14.65
N VAL A 166 4.93 4.53 -14.52
CA VAL A 166 4.22 4.61 -13.23
C VAL A 166 4.26 3.25 -12.55
N ARG A 167 4.81 3.21 -11.33
CA ARG A 167 4.92 1.99 -10.55
C ARG A 167 3.77 1.86 -9.55
N GLY A 168 2.85 0.95 -9.82
CA GLY A 168 1.82 0.49 -8.88
C GLY A 168 2.23 -0.77 -8.14
N VAL A 169 1.38 -1.20 -7.22
CA VAL A 169 1.50 -2.48 -6.50
C VAL A 169 0.18 -3.23 -6.63
N GLU A 170 0.26 -4.46 -7.09
CA GLU A 170 -0.87 -5.38 -7.07
C GLU A 170 -1.21 -5.73 -5.63
N VAL A 171 -2.49 -5.67 -5.28
CA VAL A 171 -3.06 -6.05 -3.98
C VAL A 171 -4.33 -6.88 -4.25
N GLY A 172 -4.14 -8.09 -4.69
CA GLY A 172 -5.22 -8.94 -5.18
C GLY A 172 -4.79 -10.38 -5.39
N SER A 173 -5.04 -10.90 -6.58
CA SER A 173 -4.89 -12.32 -6.93
C SER A 173 -3.46 -12.86 -6.80
N VAL A 174 -2.43 -12.06 -7.06
CA VAL A 174 -1.03 -12.47 -6.86
C VAL A 174 -0.67 -12.50 -5.37
N MET A 175 -1.10 -11.48 -4.62
CA MET A 175 -0.73 -11.34 -3.21
C MET A 175 -1.52 -12.29 -2.31
N PHE A 176 -2.82 -12.45 -2.53
CA PHE A 176 -3.75 -13.14 -1.64
C PHE A 176 -4.39 -14.38 -2.23
N GLY A 177 -4.30 -14.60 -3.54
CA GLY A 177 -4.78 -15.81 -4.18
C GLY A 177 -4.03 -17.05 -3.65
N ARG A 178 -4.71 -18.15 -3.56
CA ARG A 178 -4.16 -19.41 -3.04
C ARG A 178 -4.81 -20.60 -3.76
N LYS A 179 -4.19 -21.75 -3.63
CA LYS A 179 -4.86 -23.00 -4.00
C LYS A 179 -5.65 -23.52 -2.81
N ASP A 180 -6.85 -24.00 -3.08
CA ASP A 180 -7.62 -24.75 -2.10
C ASP A 180 -6.87 -26.05 -1.76
N PRO A 181 -6.62 -26.35 -0.48
CA PRO A 181 -5.83 -27.51 -0.08
C PRO A 181 -6.53 -28.84 -0.33
N GLU A 182 -7.87 -28.85 -0.49
CA GLU A 182 -8.63 -30.08 -0.70
C GLU A 182 -8.90 -30.33 -2.18
N THR A 183 -9.24 -29.28 -2.95
CA THR A 183 -9.62 -29.41 -4.36
C THR A 183 -8.48 -29.10 -5.32
N GLY A 184 -7.46 -28.35 -4.89
CA GLY A 184 -6.38 -27.87 -5.74
C GLY A 184 -6.80 -26.72 -6.67
N GLU A 185 -8.04 -26.25 -6.59
CA GLU A 185 -8.55 -25.14 -7.39
C GLU A 185 -8.00 -23.79 -6.91
N ASP A 186 -7.92 -22.82 -7.82
CA ASP A 186 -7.51 -21.47 -7.47
C ASP A 186 -8.63 -20.72 -6.74
N VAL A 187 -8.31 -20.20 -5.57
CA VAL A 187 -9.18 -19.34 -4.76
C VAL A 187 -8.68 -17.91 -4.86
N TYR A 188 -9.49 -17.05 -5.45
CA TYR A 188 -9.19 -15.64 -5.63
C TYR A 188 -9.78 -14.80 -4.51
N PRO A 189 -9.15 -13.66 -4.15
CA PRO A 189 -9.74 -12.70 -3.21
C PRO A 189 -10.95 -12.00 -3.84
N GLU A 190 -11.81 -11.47 -3.00
CA GLU A 190 -12.98 -10.70 -3.44
C GLU A 190 -12.57 -9.44 -4.21
N LEU A 191 -11.52 -8.76 -3.76
CA LEU A 191 -10.99 -7.54 -4.37
C LEU A 191 -9.69 -7.81 -5.11
N ASP A 192 -9.54 -7.22 -6.28
CA ASP A 192 -8.32 -7.28 -7.09
C ASP A 192 -7.88 -5.86 -7.44
N LEU A 193 -6.99 -5.31 -6.61
CA LEU A 193 -6.71 -3.89 -6.55
C LEU A 193 -5.31 -3.55 -7.07
N VAL A 194 -5.20 -2.36 -7.66
CA VAL A 194 -3.92 -1.69 -7.87
C VAL A 194 -3.77 -0.55 -6.86
N ARG A 195 -2.75 -0.63 -6.05
CA ARG A 195 -2.40 0.41 -5.08
C ARG A 195 -1.42 1.39 -5.68
N LEU A 196 -1.81 2.65 -5.75
CA LEU A 196 -0.95 3.78 -6.09
C LEU A 196 -0.58 4.52 -4.81
N ALA A 197 0.57 4.15 -4.23
CA ALA A 197 1.08 4.77 -3.02
C ALA A 197 1.70 6.14 -3.34
N VAL A 198 1.35 7.15 -2.55
CA VAL A 198 1.93 8.49 -2.62
C VAL A 198 2.96 8.64 -1.50
N PRO A 199 4.28 8.56 -1.78
CA PRO A 199 5.32 8.73 -0.79
C PRO A 199 5.30 10.16 -0.20
N ARG A 200 5.76 10.28 1.04
CA ARG A 200 5.77 11.55 1.74
C ARG A 200 6.84 12.48 1.20
N ARG A 201 6.47 13.74 0.92
CA ARG A 201 7.39 14.81 0.51
C ARG A 201 8.23 14.48 -0.74
N VAL A 202 7.72 13.60 -1.63
CA VAL A 202 8.45 13.17 -2.85
C VAL A 202 7.82 13.77 -4.10
N TYR A 203 6.51 13.61 -4.26
CA TYR A 203 5.80 14.02 -5.47
C TYR A 203 4.98 15.28 -5.26
N THR A 204 4.94 16.10 -6.31
CA THR A 204 4.05 17.26 -6.41
C THR A 204 2.71 16.87 -7.04
N ASN A 205 1.73 17.75 -6.99
CA ASN A 205 0.45 17.55 -7.65
C ASN A 205 0.57 17.40 -9.18
N THR A 206 1.62 17.97 -9.78
CA THR A 206 1.89 17.79 -11.21
C THR A 206 2.26 16.35 -11.55
N HIS A 207 3.06 15.69 -10.70
CA HIS A 207 3.35 14.26 -10.87
C HIS A 207 2.10 13.40 -10.73
N LEU A 208 1.22 13.73 -9.77
CA LEU A 208 -0.04 12.99 -9.56
C LEU A 208 -1.02 13.19 -10.72
N ARG A 209 -1.06 14.39 -11.31
CA ARG A 209 -1.83 14.62 -12.54
C ARG A 209 -1.30 13.79 -13.71
N TYR A 210 0.00 13.72 -13.89
CA TYR A 210 0.60 12.84 -14.90
C TYR A 210 0.19 11.38 -14.75
N VAL A 211 0.09 10.88 -13.52
CA VAL A 211 -0.43 9.52 -13.28
C VAL A 211 -1.89 9.39 -13.74
N CYS A 212 -2.71 10.40 -13.50
CA CYS A 212 -4.09 10.43 -14.01
C CYS A 212 -4.13 10.43 -15.54
N ASP A 213 -3.28 11.20 -16.20
CA ASP A 213 -3.21 11.27 -17.67
C ASP A 213 -2.84 9.90 -18.28
N VAL A 214 -1.90 9.18 -17.65
CA VAL A 214 -1.53 7.81 -18.05
C VAL A 214 -2.70 6.84 -17.88
N LEU A 215 -3.41 6.93 -16.75
CA LEU A 215 -4.60 6.10 -16.51
C LEU A 215 -5.72 6.38 -17.51
N GLU A 216 -5.90 7.64 -17.88
CA GLU A 216 -6.88 8.05 -18.89
C GLU A 216 -6.60 7.43 -20.26
N VAL A 217 -5.34 7.43 -20.68
CA VAL A 217 -4.92 6.77 -21.94
C VAL A 217 -5.20 5.26 -21.90
N ILE A 218 -4.92 4.59 -20.77
CA ILE A 218 -5.18 3.15 -20.63
C ILE A 218 -6.70 2.88 -20.62
N ARG A 219 -7.48 3.73 -19.95
CA ARG A 219 -8.94 3.62 -19.89
C ARG A 219 -9.60 3.75 -21.28
N ASP A 220 -9.07 4.63 -22.09
CA ASP A 220 -9.63 4.90 -23.43
C ASP A 220 -9.37 3.77 -24.44
N GLU A 221 -8.36 2.91 -24.18
CA GLU A 221 -8.01 1.75 -25.03
C GLU A 221 -7.73 0.51 -24.14
N PRO A 222 -8.66 0.08 -23.29
CA PRO A 222 -8.41 -0.96 -22.29
C PRO A 222 -8.09 -2.32 -22.93
N GLU A 223 -8.61 -2.60 -24.14
CA GLU A 223 -8.38 -3.84 -24.88
C GLU A 223 -6.91 -4.04 -25.31
N ARG A 224 -6.08 -3.00 -25.26
CA ARG A 224 -4.63 -3.15 -25.45
C ARG A 224 -3.92 -3.79 -24.27
N VAL A 225 -4.55 -3.79 -23.10
CA VAL A 225 -4.01 -4.48 -21.92
C VAL A 225 -4.39 -5.95 -22.03
N LYS A 226 -3.38 -6.81 -22.04
CA LYS A 226 -3.56 -8.25 -22.10
C LYS A 226 -3.56 -8.85 -20.69
N GLY A 227 -4.31 -9.93 -20.51
CA GLY A 227 -4.22 -10.78 -19.34
C GLY A 227 -2.82 -11.39 -19.19
N LEU A 228 -2.52 -11.85 -17.99
CA LEU A 228 -1.21 -12.41 -17.63
C LEU A 228 -1.37 -13.86 -17.14
N ASN A 229 -0.43 -14.71 -17.55
CA ASN A 229 -0.22 -16.01 -16.96
C ASN A 229 0.98 -15.98 -16.01
N MET A 230 0.85 -16.52 -14.80
CA MET A 230 1.95 -16.63 -13.85
C MET A 230 2.76 -17.90 -14.17
N VAL A 231 3.94 -17.72 -14.77
CA VAL A 231 4.81 -18.83 -15.21
C VAL A 231 5.81 -19.28 -14.14
N TYR A 232 5.96 -18.50 -13.09
CA TYR A 232 6.77 -18.85 -11.93
C TYR A 232 6.24 -18.19 -10.67
N GLU A 233 6.17 -18.95 -9.59
CA GLU A 233 5.89 -18.46 -8.24
C GLU A 233 6.82 -19.11 -7.22
N ALA A 234 7.28 -18.31 -6.26
CA ALA A 234 8.00 -18.84 -5.11
C ALA A 234 7.01 -19.46 -4.11
N PRO A 235 7.44 -20.49 -3.34
CA PRO A 235 6.56 -21.16 -2.37
C PRO A 235 6.10 -20.26 -1.23
N VAL A 236 6.82 -19.14 -0.98
CA VAL A 236 6.49 -18.16 0.06
C VAL A 236 6.64 -16.76 -0.52
N LEU A 237 5.69 -15.86 -0.21
CA LEU A 237 5.71 -14.46 -0.61
C LEU A 237 5.87 -14.26 -2.14
N ARG A 238 5.12 -15.05 -2.91
CA ARG A 238 5.20 -15.11 -4.38
C ARG A 238 5.10 -13.75 -5.06
N HIS A 239 4.35 -12.81 -4.52
CA HIS A 239 4.17 -11.47 -5.08
C HIS A 239 5.48 -10.64 -5.21
N PHE A 240 6.59 -11.03 -4.54
CA PHE A 240 7.88 -10.38 -4.72
C PHE A 240 8.70 -10.92 -5.88
N THR A 241 8.46 -12.17 -6.29
CA THR A 241 9.35 -12.90 -7.20
C THR A 241 8.64 -13.59 -8.36
N ALA A 242 7.30 -13.56 -8.40
CA ALA A 242 6.52 -14.16 -9.47
C ALA A 242 6.94 -13.60 -10.84
N ARG A 243 6.87 -14.43 -11.87
CA ARG A 243 7.13 -14.07 -13.26
C ARG A 243 5.88 -14.29 -14.08
N PHE A 244 5.67 -13.40 -15.02
CA PHE A 244 4.46 -13.36 -15.82
C PHE A 244 4.78 -13.31 -17.30
N GLU A 245 3.89 -13.90 -18.11
CA GLU A 245 3.86 -13.78 -19.56
C GLU A 245 2.49 -13.27 -20.00
N GLU A 246 2.45 -12.45 -21.04
CA GLU A 246 1.19 -12.00 -21.63
C GLU A 246 0.48 -13.16 -22.30
N ILE A 247 -0.83 -13.24 -22.11
CA ILE A 247 -1.67 -14.18 -22.82
C ILE A 247 -1.87 -13.66 -24.25
N GLU A 248 -1.40 -14.41 -25.24
CA GLU A 248 -1.67 -14.07 -26.63
C GLU A 248 -3.15 -14.33 -26.93
N VAL A 249 -3.87 -13.30 -27.29
CA VAL A 249 -5.21 -13.45 -27.86
C VAL A 249 -5.03 -14.17 -29.21
N GLY A 250 -5.39 -15.43 -29.25
CA GLY A 250 -5.31 -16.22 -30.49
C GLY A 250 -6.06 -15.47 -31.60
N VAL A 251 -5.33 -15.03 -32.61
CA VAL A 251 -5.94 -14.58 -33.87
C VAL A 251 -6.67 -15.80 -34.40
N GLY A 252 -8.00 -15.80 -34.30
CA GLY A 252 -8.81 -16.84 -34.87
C GLY A 252 -8.44 -16.98 -36.36
N VAL A 253 -7.67 -17.99 -36.69
CA VAL A 253 -7.41 -18.36 -38.06
C VAL A 253 -8.76 -18.79 -38.60
N GLY A 254 -9.44 -17.86 -39.29
CA GLY A 254 -10.63 -18.18 -40.06
C GLY A 254 -10.28 -19.37 -40.95
N GLN A 255 -10.98 -20.49 -40.74
CA GLN A 255 -10.89 -21.59 -41.68
C GLN A 255 -11.34 -21.07 -43.04
N PRO A 256 -10.55 -21.26 -44.10
CA PRO A 256 -11.02 -20.99 -45.44
C PRO A 256 -12.12 -21.98 -45.78
N SER A 257 -13.25 -21.42 -46.19
CA SER A 257 -14.41 -22.13 -46.74
C SER A 257 -14.08 -22.88 -48.03
#